data_e8916399f6080f551da57319e3b6f521
#
_entry.id   e8916399f6080f551da57319e3b6f521
#
_cell.length_a   1.000
_cell.length_b   1.000
_cell.length_c   1.000
_cell.angle_alpha   90.00
_cell.angle_beta   90.00
_cell.angle_gamma   90.00
#
_symmetry.space_group_name_H-M   'P 1'
#
loop_
_entity.id
_entity.type
_entity.pdbx_description
1 polymer ?
#
loop_
_entity_poly.entity_id
_entity_poly.type
_entity_poly.pdbx_seq_one_letter_code
_entity_poly.pdbx_strand_id
1 'polypeptide(L)'
;DGVTRHPMYRMAAPVNFTLLEKEQLAIIGDNGSGKSMFVDIITGKHPLLGEGVKYDFGSDNARMVCDNIKYVAFEDTYGTDSDTKYYQMRWNCHEEDNTPFVYDVLESAFEISSAANSAINLVEYKDLLYDVFGISKIYSLKLSMLSSGEGRKLHLIRALLSNPKLLIID
;
A
#
# COMPACT_ATOMS: atom_id res chain seq x y z
N ASP A 1 23.11 8.68 10.96
CA ASP A 1 22.32 9.05 12.16
C ASP A 1 21.19 10.01 11.77
N GLY A 2 20.12 9.43 11.22
CA GLY A 2 18.95 10.22 10.86
C GLY A 2 18.15 10.60 12.12
N VAL A 3 17.95 11.88 12.33
CA VAL A 3 17.03 12.39 13.37
C VAL A 3 15.76 12.86 12.68
N THR A 4 14.61 12.39 13.12
CA THR A 4 13.32 12.86 12.59
C THR A 4 13.12 14.36 12.94
N ARG A 5 12.41 15.07 12.08
CA ARG A 5 12.07 16.50 12.32
C ARG A 5 11.26 16.70 13.59
N HIS A 6 10.51 15.71 14.03
CA HIS A 6 9.66 15.80 15.21
C HIS A 6 10.33 15.10 16.40
N PRO A 7 10.56 15.79 17.54
CA PRO A 7 11.29 15.23 18.67
C PRO A 7 10.63 14.02 19.32
N MET A 8 9.32 13.83 19.14
CA MET A 8 8.59 12.66 19.64
C MET A 8 8.81 11.38 18.80
N TYR A 9 9.28 11.49 17.57
CA TYR A 9 9.54 10.36 16.68
C TYR A 9 11.03 10.08 16.59
N ARG A 10 11.57 9.55 17.68
CA ARG A 10 13.01 9.24 17.77
C ARG A 10 13.21 7.75 17.97
N MET A 11 13.97 7.13 17.09
CA MET A 11 14.38 5.74 17.32
C MET A 11 15.39 5.68 18.47
N ALA A 12 15.25 4.67 19.32
CA ALA A 12 16.11 4.49 20.49
C ALA A 12 17.59 4.19 20.12
N ALA A 13 17.80 3.59 18.94
CA ALA A 13 19.11 3.26 18.42
C ALA A 13 19.21 3.56 16.92
N PRO A 14 20.39 3.90 16.40
CA PRO A 14 20.59 4.05 14.97
C PRO A 14 20.38 2.71 14.25
N VAL A 15 19.66 2.74 13.15
CA VAL A 15 19.44 1.57 12.29
C VAL A 15 20.17 1.81 10.98
N ASN A 16 21.08 0.87 10.64
CA ASN A 16 21.79 0.87 9.37
C ASN A 16 21.50 -0.45 8.66
N PHE A 17 20.88 -0.37 7.51
CA PHE A 17 20.65 -1.54 6.68
C PHE A 17 20.59 -1.11 5.20
N THR A 18 20.74 -2.07 4.32
CA THR A 18 20.55 -1.91 2.88
C THR A 18 19.63 -3.02 2.43
N LEU A 19 18.61 -2.68 1.66
CA LEU A 19 17.71 -3.63 1.02
C LEU A 19 17.96 -3.58 -0.48
N LEU A 20 18.34 -4.71 -1.06
CA LEU A 20 18.63 -4.82 -2.49
C LEU A 20 17.40 -5.33 -3.24
N GLU A 21 17.44 -5.18 -4.56
CA GLU A 21 16.40 -5.73 -5.43
C GLU A 21 16.22 -7.25 -5.20
N LYS A 22 14.98 -7.70 -5.14
CA LYS A 22 14.58 -9.12 -4.88
C LYS A 22 14.86 -9.62 -3.47
N GLU A 23 15.38 -8.83 -2.57
CA GLU A 23 15.49 -9.21 -1.17
C GLU A 23 14.15 -9.06 -0.44
N GLN A 24 13.99 -9.87 0.60
CA GLN A 24 12.84 -9.82 1.50
C GLN A 24 13.34 -9.54 2.92
N LEU A 25 12.70 -8.60 3.59
CA LEU A 25 13.03 -8.21 4.96
C LEU A 25 11.82 -8.43 5.87
N ALA A 26 12.00 -9.19 6.95
CA ALA A 26 11.02 -9.29 8.02
C ALA A 26 11.46 -8.43 9.21
N ILE A 27 10.57 -7.54 9.66
CA ILE A 27 10.79 -6.67 10.83
C ILE A 27 10.04 -7.27 12.01
N ILE A 28 10.76 -7.77 13.00
CA ILE A 28 10.21 -8.45 14.17
C ILE A 28 10.53 -7.66 15.43
N GLY A 29 9.59 -7.58 16.35
CA GLY A 29 9.76 -6.92 17.64
C GLY A 29 8.44 -6.76 18.38
N ASP A 30 8.52 -6.45 19.66
CA ASP A 30 7.37 -6.25 20.55
C ASP A 30 6.52 -5.03 20.14
N ASN A 31 5.31 -4.96 20.68
CA ASN A 31 4.47 -3.78 20.52
C ASN A 31 5.16 -2.56 21.14
N GLY A 32 5.16 -1.44 20.41
CA GLY A 32 5.86 -0.23 20.82
C GLY A 32 7.37 -0.21 20.53
N SER A 33 7.94 -1.25 19.91
CA SER A 33 9.38 -1.28 19.55
C SER A 33 9.80 -0.34 18.41
N GLY A 34 8.84 0.38 17.81
CA GLY A 34 9.12 1.36 16.76
C GLY A 34 9.01 0.83 15.33
N LYS A 35 8.44 -0.37 15.11
CA LYS A 35 8.28 -0.95 13.75
C LYS A 35 7.51 -0.03 12.80
N SER A 36 6.36 0.47 13.23
CA SER A 36 5.54 1.38 12.40
C SER A 36 6.26 2.70 12.14
N MET A 37 6.97 3.25 13.14
CA MET A 37 7.79 4.44 12.94
C MET A 37 8.92 4.21 11.93
N PHE A 38 9.53 3.04 11.95
CA PHE A 38 10.55 2.66 10.97
C PHE A 38 9.97 2.59 9.55
N VAL A 39 8.79 2.01 9.40
CA VAL A 39 8.05 1.99 8.13
C VAL A 39 7.71 3.41 7.67
N ASP A 40 7.24 4.27 8.56
CA ASP A 40 6.91 5.67 8.25
C ASP A 40 8.15 6.48 7.80
N ILE A 41 9.32 6.15 8.32
CA ILE A 41 10.59 6.71 7.85
C ILE A 41 10.92 6.22 6.44
N ILE A 42 10.84 4.91 6.19
CA ILE A 42 11.12 4.33 4.86
C ILE A 42 10.14 4.83 3.80
N THR A 43 8.88 5.01 4.16
CA THR A 43 7.86 5.52 3.23
C THR A 43 7.92 7.03 3.02
N GLY A 44 8.78 7.73 3.77
CA GLY A 44 8.95 9.18 3.68
C GLY A 44 7.89 9.99 4.41
N LYS A 45 6.98 9.37 5.16
CA LYS A 45 6.01 10.09 5.99
C LYS A 45 6.70 10.94 7.07
N HIS A 46 7.79 10.44 7.62
CA HIS A 46 8.63 11.15 8.58
C HIS A 46 10.00 11.45 7.97
N PRO A 47 10.18 12.61 7.33
CA PRO A 47 11.47 12.98 6.75
C PRO A 47 12.52 13.15 7.83
N LEU A 48 13.69 12.59 7.58
CA LEU A 48 14.86 12.73 8.46
C LEU A 48 15.58 14.05 8.19
N LEU A 49 16.24 14.58 9.21
CA LEU A 49 17.19 15.68 9.09
C LEU A 49 18.56 15.10 8.77
N GLY A 50 19.20 15.56 7.70
CA GLY A 50 20.51 15.10 7.26
C GLY A 50 20.46 13.90 6.30
N GLU A 51 21.56 13.14 6.23
CA GLU A 51 21.63 11.93 5.41
C GLU A 51 20.84 10.80 6.09
N GLY A 52 19.60 10.63 5.64
CA GLY A 52 18.69 9.64 6.19
C GLY A 52 18.54 8.43 5.29
N VAL A 53 17.41 8.33 4.60
CA VAL A 53 17.12 7.24 3.68
C VAL A 53 17.57 7.62 2.29
N LYS A 54 18.34 6.75 1.65
CA LYS A 54 18.74 6.86 0.24
C LYS A 54 17.95 5.85 -0.56
N TYR A 55 17.28 6.29 -1.61
CA TYR A 55 16.52 5.44 -2.50
C TYR A 55 17.21 5.36 -3.84
N ASP A 56 17.35 4.14 -4.35
CA ASP A 56 17.76 3.88 -5.73
C ASP A 56 16.76 2.90 -6.36
N PHE A 57 15.90 3.43 -7.20
CA PHE A 57 14.91 2.68 -7.95
C PHE A 57 15.32 2.45 -9.42
N GLY A 58 16.60 2.63 -9.73
CA GLY A 58 17.13 2.45 -11.09
C GLY A 58 16.52 3.45 -12.08
N SER A 59 15.96 2.94 -13.17
CA SER A 59 15.34 3.78 -14.22
C SER A 59 14.12 4.59 -13.73
N ASP A 60 13.54 4.21 -12.61
CA ASP A 60 12.31 4.80 -12.06
C ASP A 60 12.60 5.89 -11.01
N ASN A 61 13.85 6.32 -10.86
CA ASN A 61 14.24 7.38 -9.92
C ASN A 61 13.57 8.74 -10.20
N ALA A 62 13.01 8.94 -11.40
CA ALA A 62 12.24 10.14 -11.72
C ALA A 62 10.87 10.20 -11.02
N ARG A 63 10.39 9.06 -10.48
CA ARG A 63 9.13 8.98 -9.75
C ARG A 63 9.32 9.36 -8.30
N MET A 64 8.25 9.81 -7.68
CA MET A 64 8.25 10.06 -6.24
C MET A 64 8.41 8.76 -5.45
N VAL A 65 8.93 8.87 -4.23
CA VAL A 65 9.09 7.71 -3.33
C VAL A 65 7.74 7.01 -3.09
N CYS A 66 6.66 7.76 -2.93
CA CYS A 66 5.32 7.23 -2.73
C CYS A 66 4.76 6.43 -3.93
N ASP A 67 5.31 6.63 -5.13
CA ASP A 67 4.92 5.86 -6.31
C ASP A 67 5.66 4.52 -6.35
N ASN A 68 6.90 4.50 -5.89
CA ASN A 68 7.77 3.33 -5.88
C ASN A 68 7.57 2.44 -4.64
N ILE A 69 7.07 2.99 -3.52
CA ILE A 69 6.85 2.25 -2.27
C ILE A 69 5.35 2.23 -1.98
N LYS A 70 4.80 1.03 -1.80
CA LYS A 70 3.42 0.85 -1.34
C LYS A 70 3.39 0.16 0.00
N TYR A 71 2.57 0.69 0.90
CA TYR A 71 2.33 0.16 2.24
C TYR A 71 0.90 -0.34 2.34
N VAL A 72 0.77 -1.61 2.69
CA VAL A 72 -0.52 -2.27 2.94
C VAL A 72 -0.57 -2.65 4.42
N ALA A 73 -1.32 -1.88 5.18
CA ALA A 73 -1.57 -2.18 6.58
C ALA A 73 -2.71 -3.18 6.74
N PHE A 74 -2.57 -4.09 7.70
CA PHE A 74 -3.66 -4.98 8.08
C PHE A 74 -4.63 -4.36 9.10
N GLU A 75 -4.31 -3.20 9.64
CA GLU A 75 -5.28 -2.45 10.41
C GLU A 75 -6.45 -2.02 9.52
N ASP A 76 -7.66 -2.01 10.07
CA ASP A 76 -8.90 -1.62 9.38
C ASP A 76 -8.95 -0.12 8.99
N THR A 77 -7.81 0.53 8.98
CA THR A 77 -7.61 1.88 8.43
C THR A 77 -7.53 1.79 6.91
N TYR A 78 -8.66 1.66 6.29
CA TYR A 78 -8.80 1.78 4.85
C TYR A 78 -8.38 3.20 4.44
N GLY A 79 -7.25 3.26 3.76
CA GLY A 79 -6.35 4.42 3.63
C GLY A 79 -6.85 5.49 2.73
N THR A 80 -7.76 6.15 2.70
CA THR A 80 -8.14 7.53 2.39
C THR A 80 -9.48 7.82 3.06
N ASP A 81 -9.76 9.06 3.41
CA ASP A 81 -11.00 9.46 4.10
C ASP A 81 -12.30 8.97 3.45
N SER A 82 -12.24 8.56 2.18
CA SER A 82 -13.36 7.97 1.45
C SER A 82 -13.59 6.48 1.78
N ASP A 83 -12.54 5.71 1.98
CA ASP A 83 -12.66 4.24 2.15
C ASP A 83 -13.17 3.87 3.55
N THR A 84 -12.86 4.67 4.57
CA THR A 84 -13.35 4.48 5.95
C THR A 84 -14.89 4.61 6.04
N LYS A 85 -15.48 5.44 5.18
CA LYS A 85 -16.95 5.60 5.13
C LYS A 85 -17.66 4.34 4.69
N TYR A 86 -17.10 3.55 3.77
CA TYR A 86 -17.76 2.36 3.24
C TYR A 86 -17.90 1.23 4.27
N TYR A 87 -16.97 1.12 5.22
CA TYR A 87 -17.06 0.12 6.29
C TYR A 87 -18.02 0.52 7.39
N GLN A 88 -18.13 1.80 7.72
CA GLN A 88 -19.14 2.30 8.65
C GLN A 88 -20.56 2.18 8.07
N MET A 89 -20.73 2.36 6.76
CA MET A 89 -22.02 2.18 6.08
C MET A 89 -22.54 0.74 6.16
N ARG A 90 -21.67 -0.27 6.30
CA ARG A 90 -22.08 -1.67 6.51
C ARG A 90 -22.95 -1.88 7.75
N TRP A 91 -22.82 -1.01 8.74
CA TRP A 91 -23.58 -1.06 9.99
C TRP A 91 -24.80 -0.13 9.99
N ASN A 92 -24.84 0.84 9.08
CA ASN A 92 -25.90 1.83 8.95
C ASN A 92 -26.78 1.51 7.73
N CYS A 93 -27.61 0.48 7.83
CA CYS A 93 -28.42 -0.12 6.74
C CYS A 93 -29.56 0.77 6.19
N HIS A 94 -29.55 2.08 6.37
CA HIS A 94 -30.70 2.93 6.00
C HIS A 94 -30.43 3.97 4.91
N GLU A 95 -29.22 4.08 4.38
CA GLU A 95 -28.93 4.95 3.25
C GLU A 95 -28.77 4.11 1.96
N GLU A 96 -29.19 4.68 0.83
CA GLU A 96 -28.98 4.06 -0.49
C GLU A 96 -27.52 3.66 -0.61
N ASP A 97 -27.28 2.38 -0.87
CA ASP A 97 -25.94 1.80 -0.94
C ASP A 97 -25.23 2.27 -2.22
N ASN A 98 -24.65 3.47 -2.15
CA ASN A 98 -23.83 4.09 -3.19
C ASN A 98 -22.39 3.57 -3.18
N THR A 99 -22.12 2.44 -2.53
CA THR A 99 -20.78 1.86 -2.56
C THR A 99 -20.41 1.37 -3.95
N PRO A 100 -19.19 1.67 -4.43
CA PRO A 100 -18.73 1.20 -5.73
C PRO A 100 -18.60 -0.31 -5.77
N PHE A 101 -18.64 -0.86 -6.97
CA PHE A 101 -18.32 -2.26 -7.18
C PHE A 101 -16.81 -2.50 -7.15
N VAL A 102 -16.41 -3.74 -6.92
CA VAL A 102 -14.99 -4.14 -6.93
C VAL A 102 -14.35 -3.82 -8.29
N TYR A 103 -15.05 -4.06 -9.38
CA TYR A 103 -14.54 -3.76 -10.72
C TYR A 103 -14.26 -2.27 -10.93
N ASP A 104 -15.11 -1.36 -10.44
CA ASP A 104 -14.88 0.09 -10.56
C ASP A 104 -13.57 0.51 -9.89
N VAL A 105 -13.32 -0.04 -8.71
CA VAL A 105 -12.11 0.26 -7.92
C VAL A 105 -10.86 -0.29 -8.58
N LEU A 106 -10.94 -1.50 -9.13
CA LEU A 106 -9.81 -2.15 -9.80
C LEU A 106 -9.48 -1.52 -11.14
N GLU A 107 -10.50 -1.19 -11.94
CA GLU A 107 -10.28 -0.53 -13.23
C GLU A 107 -9.72 0.88 -13.04
N SER A 108 -10.23 1.66 -12.09
CA SER A 108 -9.65 2.96 -11.75
C SER A 108 -8.19 2.84 -11.32
N ALA A 109 -7.84 1.85 -10.50
CA ALA A 109 -6.47 1.61 -10.09
C ALA A 109 -5.58 1.21 -11.27
N PHE A 110 -6.10 0.41 -12.19
CA PHE A 110 -5.41 0.00 -13.40
C PHE A 110 -5.18 1.16 -14.37
N GLU A 111 -6.17 2.03 -14.58
CA GLU A 111 -6.05 3.21 -15.42
C GLU A 111 -4.96 4.17 -14.93
N ILE A 112 -4.94 4.46 -13.62
CA ILE A 112 -3.89 5.28 -12.99
C ILE A 112 -2.51 4.65 -13.20
N SER A 113 -2.43 3.33 -13.04
CA SER A 113 -1.18 2.59 -13.18
C SER A 113 -0.69 2.56 -14.63
N SER A 114 -1.60 2.37 -15.59
CA SER A 114 -1.26 2.30 -17.02
C SER A 114 -0.77 3.65 -17.55
N ALA A 115 -1.32 4.74 -17.07
CA ALA A 115 -0.84 6.08 -17.41
C ALA A 115 0.58 6.35 -16.90
N ALA A 116 0.99 5.70 -15.82
CA ALA A 116 2.28 5.87 -15.18
C ALA A 116 3.37 4.89 -15.67
N ASN A 117 3.00 3.74 -16.24
CA ASN A 117 3.90 2.63 -16.56
C ASN A 117 3.78 2.19 -18.02
N SER A 118 4.59 2.75 -18.90
CA SER A 118 4.60 2.38 -20.34
C SER A 118 5.39 1.09 -20.66
N ALA A 119 6.12 0.52 -19.72
CA ALA A 119 7.17 -0.47 -20.01
C ALA A 119 6.78 -1.94 -19.76
N ILE A 120 5.62 -2.21 -19.21
CA ILE A 120 5.19 -3.58 -18.86
C ILE A 120 3.88 -3.89 -19.58
N ASN A 121 3.71 -5.15 -19.99
CA ASN A 121 2.39 -5.62 -20.41
C ASN A 121 1.45 -5.69 -19.21
N LEU A 122 0.95 -4.52 -18.80
CA LEU A 122 0.11 -4.36 -17.61
C LEU A 122 -1.20 -5.16 -17.70
N VAL A 123 -1.65 -5.47 -18.91
CA VAL A 123 -2.86 -6.28 -19.10
C VAL A 123 -2.62 -7.72 -18.66
N GLU A 124 -1.54 -8.34 -19.13
CA GLU A 124 -1.19 -9.70 -18.69
C GLU A 124 -0.91 -9.77 -17.20
N TYR A 125 -0.27 -8.74 -16.66
CA TYR A 125 -0.02 -8.64 -15.22
C TYR A 125 -1.31 -8.51 -14.41
N LYS A 126 -2.26 -7.69 -14.88
CA LYS A 126 -3.60 -7.57 -14.27
C LYS A 126 -4.31 -8.92 -14.27
N ASP A 127 -4.34 -9.59 -15.42
CA ASP A 127 -5.01 -10.88 -15.57
C ASP A 127 -4.40 -11.94 -14.65
N LEU A 128 -3.08 -11.96 -14.55
CA LEU A 128 -2.38 -12.84 -13.60
C LEU A 128 -2.78 -12.56 -12.15
N LEU A 129 -2.81 -11.29 -11.73
CA LEU A 129 -3.23 -10.93 -10.39
C LEU A 129 -4.68 -11.35 -10.13
N TYR A 130 -5.58 -11.14 -11.09
CA TYR A 130 -6.99 -11.50 -10.94
C TYR A 130 -7.18 -13.01 -10.78
N ASP A 131 -6.40 -13.80 -11.51
CA ASP A 131 -6.42 -15.27 -11.40
C ASP A 131 -5.86 -15.73 -10.06
N VAL A 132 -4.65 -15.28 -9.70
CA VAL A 132 -3.97 -15.68 -8.45
C VAL A 132 -4.81 -15.36 -7.21
N PHE A 133 -5.44 -14.19 -7.18
CA PHE A 133 -6.27 -13.76 -6.04
C PHE A 133 -7.72 -14.23 -6.11
N GLY A 134 -8.14 -14.85 -7.21
CA GLY A 134 -9.49 -15.36 -7.40
C GLY A 134 -10.54 -14.25 -7.46
N ILE A 135 -10.22 -13.13 -8.11
CA ILE A 135 -11.06 -11.92 -8.18
C ILE A 135 -12.37 -12.17 -8.91
N SER A 136 -12.43 -13.10 -9.84
CA SER A 136 -13.64 -13.44 -10.59
C SER A 136 -14.88 -13.66 -9.72
N LYS A 137 -14.70 -14.18 -8.51
CA LYS A 137 -15.78 -14.47 -7.55
C LYS A 137 -16.37 -13.22 -6.90
N ILE A 138 -15.59 -12.16 -6.76
CA ILE A 138 -15.97 -10.94 -6.06
C ILE A 138 -16.07 -9.73 -6.99
N TYR A 139 -15.71 -9.88 -8.25
CA TYR A 139 -15.59 -8.79 -9.24
C TYR A 139 -16.85 -7.94 -9.37
N SER A 140 -18.02 -8.57 -9.33
CA SER A 140 -19.33 -7.91 -9.44
C SER A 140 -19.97 -7.57 -8.09
N LEU A 141 -19.26 -7.80 -6.98
CA LEU A 141 -19.77 -7.44 -5.65
C LEU A 141 -19.51 -5.97 -5.34
N LYS A 142 -20.40 -5.38 -4.53
CA LYS A 142 -20.16 -4.07 -3.93
C LYS A 142 -19.12 -4.19 -2.81
N LEU A 143 -18.34 -3.13 -2.56
CA LEU A 143 -17.35 -3.12 -1.49
C LEU A 143 -17.95 -3.43 -0.11
N SER A 144 -19.18 -2.96 0.13
CA SER A 144 -19.93 -3.24 1.37
C SER A 144 -20.22 -4.73 1.61
N MET A 145 -20.21 -5.53 0.55
CA MET A 145 -20.51 -6.97 0.60
C MET A 145 -19.27 -7.85 0.82
N LEU A 146 -18.08 -7.27 0.75
CA LEU A 146 -16.85 -8.02 0.91
C LEU A 146 -16.64 -8.47 2.36
N SER A 147 -16.20 -9.69 2.54
CA SER A 147 -15.63 -10.12 3.82
C SER A 147 -14.30 -9.38 4.09
N SER A 148 -13.87 -9.35 5.37
CA SER A 148 -12.58 -8.74 5.73
C SER A 148 -11.41 -9.33 4.95
N GLY A 149 -11.42 -10.63 4.68
CA GLY A 149 -10.39 -11.29 3.88
C GLY A 149 -10.40 -10.87 2.40
N GLU A 150 -11.57 -10.71 1.81
CA GLU A 150 -11.73 -10.24 0.43
C GLU A 150 -11.35 -8.76 0.30
N GLY A 151 -11.70 -7.95 1.28
CA GLY A 151 -11.25 -6.56 1.34
C GLY A 151 -9.72 -6.45 1.39
N ARG A 152 -9.05 -7.26 2.22
CA ARG A 152 -7.58 -7.31 2.27
C ARG A 152 -6.94 -7.74 0.95
N LYS A 153 -7.52 -8.74 0.27
CA LYS A 153 -7.08 -9.12 -1.08
C LYS A 153 -7.20 -7.97 -2.07
N LEU A 154 -8.32 -7.26 -2.04
CA LEU A 154 -8.54 -6.10 -2.90
C LEU A 154 -7.50 -5.01 -2.67
N HIS A 155 -7.17 -4.69 -1.40
CA HIS A 155 -6.13 -3.72 -1.07
C HIS A 155 -4.75 -4.15 -1.59
N LEU A 156 -4.41 -5.43 -1.43
CA LEU A 156 -3.15 -5.96 -1.90
C LEU A 156 -3.04 -5.88 -3.43
N ILE A 157 -4.11 -6.22 -4.15
CA ILE A 157 -4.14 -6.13 -5.62
C ILE A 157 -4.01 -4.68 -6.08
N ARG A 158 -4.72 -3.74 -5.47
CA ARG A 158 -4.59 -2.31 -5.77
C ARG A 158 -3.14 -1.83 -5.61
N ALA A 159 -2.48 -2.26 -4.53
CA ALA A 159 -1.08 -1.93 -4.31
C ALA A 159 -0.17 -2.55 -5.38
N LEU A 160 -0.39 -3.83 -5.72
CA LEU A 160 0.39 -4.55 -6.73
C LEU A 160 0.16 -4.00 -8.15
N LEU A 161 -1.06 -3.60 -8.50
CA LEU A 161 -1.36 -2.99 -9.80
C LEU A 161 -0.52 -1.73 -10.05
N SER A 162 -0.12 -0.99 -9.02
CA SER A 162 0.77 0.15 -9.19
C SER A 162 2.23 -0.24 -9.51
N ASN A 163 2.54 -1.53 -9.57
CA ASN A 163 3.87 -2.08 -9.81
C ASN A 163 4.97 -1.41 -8.93
N PRO A 164 4.83 -1.48 -7.60
CA PRO A 164 5.78 -0.84 -6.70
C PRO A 164 7.12 -1.56 -6.73
N LYS A 165 8.21 -0.81 -6.53
CA LYS A 165 9.55 -1.38 -6.36
C LYS A 165 9.75 -1.97 -4.96
N LEU A 166 9.02 -1.44 -3.98
CA LEU A 166 8.98 -1.96 -2.62
C LEU A 166 7.53 -2.07 -2.15
N LEU A 167 7.13 -3.25 -1.76
CA LEU A 167 5.85 -3.51 -1.11
C LEU A 167 6.11 -3.81 0.37
N ILE A 168 5.47 -3.06 1.25
CA ILE A 168 5.50 -3.24 2.69
C ILE A 168 4.12 -3.75 3.13
N ILE A 169 4.09 -4.85 3.87
CA ILE A 169 2.87 -5.48 4.38
C ILE A 169 2.99 -5.55 5.91
N ASP A 170 1.98 -5.01 6.62
CA ASP A 170 1.92 -5.01 8.08
C ASP A 170 0.67 -5.76 8.56
#